data_42014e4409e0337d8d36b3af62e1186a
#
_entry.id   42014e4409e0337d8d36b3af62e1186a
#
_cell.length_a   1.000
_cell.length_b   1.000
_cell.length_c   1.000
_cell.angle_alpha   90.00
_cell.angle_beta   90.00
_cell.angle_gamma   90.00
#
_symmetry.space_group_name_H-M   'P 1'
#
loop_
_entity.id
_entity.type
_entity.pdbx_description
1 polymer ?
#
loop_
_entity_poly.entity_id
_entity_poly.type
_entity_poly.pdbx_seq_one_letter_code
_entity_poly.pdbx_strand_id
1 'polypeptide(L)'
;SLSSHLGGQFFNSLREGYENFDNWFREKAKEGRNAWVNWESNGVLGGICIYAQQHDERITDEIMLEGPALKLATFKVGENSRGKKIGELFLKAAFLYATKNRLENIFIHGDSDRHHFLFEMLEDFGFKRVGFDPGSQGRDAVYLKRHPVNPPQEELPSFDYLRFYFPHFRHDENVEKFIVPIKPGYHQILFIDYPGQQMNIFSSQSSVGNAIKMAYLCHAPTKKIRPGDIVLFYRSGDEQAITSIGIVESYETLSVAEDIVSRVKRRTVYSMPEIKLMAEKPTRVMLFRLVKHLSTPLPQEWLERQGVLKGAPQSITKISHQSFERVLSHEN
;
A
#
# COMPACT_ATOMS: atom_id res chain seq x y z
N SER A 1 5.50 -24.42 -13.64
CA SER A 1 4.05 -24.17 -13.41
C SER A 1 3.76 -24.23 -11.91
N LEU A 2 2.94 -23.29 -11.37
CA LEU A 2 2.52 -23.31 -9.96
C LEU A 2 1.80 -24.61 -9.56
N SER A 3 1.25 -25.34 -10.52
CA SER A 3 0.62 -26.64 -10.30
C SER A 3 1.56 -27.68 -9.70
N SER A 4 2.89 -27.58 -9.94
CA SER A 4 3.88 -28.48 -9.35
C SER A 4 4.05 -28.30 -7.84
N HIS A 5 3.64 -27.14 -7.30
CA HIS A 5 3.70 -26.82 -5.86
C HIS A 5 2.39 -27.14 -5.11
N LEU A 6 1.35 -27.59 -5.83
CA LEU A 6 0.03 -27.86 -5.27
C LEU A 6 0.07 -28.94 -4.15
N GLY A 7 0.96 -29.93 -4.24
CA GLY A 7 1.10 -31.00 -3.23
C GLY A 7 1.65 -30.55 -1.87
N GLY A 8 2.15 -29.32 -1.75
CA GLY A 8 2.76 -28.80 -0.53
C GLY A 8 1.76 -28.45 0.58
N GLN A 9 2.26 -28.36 1.82
CA GLN A 9 1.48 -27.99 3.01
C GLN A 9 0.92 -26.56 2.92
N PHE A 10 1.49 -25.69 2.09
CA PHE A 10 1.05 -24.31 1.89
C PHE A 10 -0.45 -24.20 1.62
N PHE A 11 -1.03 -25.12 0.86
CA PHE A 11 -2.44 -25.09 0.47
C PHE A 11 -3.40 -25.83 1.43
N ASN A 12 -2.93 -26.46 2.51
CA ASN A 12 -3.77 -27.29 3.39
C ASN A 12 -4.99 -26.52 3.93
N SER A 13 -4.82 -25.31 4.44
CA SER A 13 -5.95 -24.54 4.97
C SER A 13 -7.00 -24.15 3.92
N LEU A 14 -6.62 -24.12 2.64
CA LEU A 14 -7.58 -23.90 1.54
C LEU A 14 -8.34 -25.19 1.22
N ARG A 15 -7.68 -26.36 1.25
CA ARG A 15 -8.34 -27.66 1.10
C ARG A 15 -9.35 -27.94 2.22
N GLU A 16 -9.03 -27.55 3.46
CA GLU A 16 -9.94 -27.66 4.60
C GLU A 16 -11.19 -26.80 4.46
N GLY A 17 -11.09 -25.66 3.76
CA GLY A 17 -12.20 -24.74 3.52
C GLY A 17 -13.00 -25.02 2.24
N TYR A 18 -12.36 -25.65 1.25
CA TYR A 18 -12.92 -25.86 -0.09
C TYR A 18 -12.57 -27.26 -0.57
N GLU A 19 -13.51 -28.21 -0.45
CA GLU A 19 -13.32 -29.64 -0.77
C GLU A 19 -12.75 -29.89 -2.18
N ASN A 20 -13.10 -29.06 -3.14
CA ASN A 20 -12.67 -29.19 -4.54
C ASN A 20 -11.49 -28.25 -4.91
N PHE A 21 -10.76 -27.70 -3.92
CA PHE A 21 -9.71 -26.70 -4.17
C PHE A 21 -8.66 -27.16 -5.19
N ASP A 22 -8.15 -28.39 -5.08
CA ASP A 22 -7.09 -28.89 -5.96
C ASP A 22 -7.54 -29.02 -7.43
N ASN A 23 -8.79 -29.45 -7.66
CA ASN A 23 -9.36 -29.55 -9.02
C ASN A 23 -9.60 -28.13 -9.57
N TRP A 24 -10.21 -27.26 -8.79
CA TRP A 24 -10.40 -25.85 -9.14
C TRP A 24 -9.08 -25.19 -9.52
N PHE A 25 -8.02 -25.38 -8.71
CA PHE A 25 -6.71 -24.79 -8.96
C PHE A 25 -6.10 -25.28 -10.28
N ARG A 26 -6.21 -26.59 -10.59
CA ARG A 26 -5.73 -27.16 -11.85
C ARG A 26 -6.51 -26.64 -13.06
N GLU A 27 -7.83 -26.47 -12.92
CA GLU A 27 -8.66 -25.86 -13.97
C GLU A 27 -8.24 -24.41 -14.22
N LYS A 28 -8.08 -23.60 -13.18
CA LYS A 28 -7.63 -22.20 -13.32
C LYS A 28 -6.22 -22.11 -13.90
N ALA A 29 -5.35 -23.04 -13.60
CA ALA A 29 -4.03 -23.14 -14.23
C ALA A 29 -4.11 -23.50 -15.73
N LYS A 30 -5.04 -24.39 -16.13
CA LYS A 30 -5.31 -24.73 -17.55
C LYS A 30 -5.93 -23.56 -18.32
N GLU A 31 -6.80 -22.77 -17.67
CA GLU A 31 -7.36 -21.52 -18.22
C GLU A 31 -6.31 -20.41 -18.40
N GLY A 32 -5.07 -20.61 -17.95
CA GLY A 32 -4.00 -19.61 -18.06
C GLY A 32 -4.16 -18.45 -17.07
N ARG A 33 -4.84 -18.65 -15.93
CA ARG A 33 -4.98 -17.62 -14.89
C ARG A 33 -3.62 -17.16 -14.39
N ASN A 34 -3.48 -15.85 -14.22
CA ASN A 34 -2.26 -15.23 -13.68
C ASN A 34 -2.23 -15.26 -12.16
N ALA A 35 -1.02 -15.24 -11.60
CA ALA A 35 -0.83 -15.14 -10.16
C ALA A 35 0.39 -14.27 -9.82
N TRP A 36 0.26 -13.43 -8.81
CA TRP A 36 1.40 -12.86 -8.11
C TRP A 36 1.86 -13.85 -7.04
N VAL A 37 3.16 -14.09 -6.98
CA VAL A 37 3.74 -15.04 -6.04
C VAL A 37 4.89 -14.40 -5.27
N ASN A 38 5.00 -14.74 -4.01
CA ASN A 38 6.16 -14.43 -3.18
C ASN A 38 6.86 -15.72 -2.81
N TRP A 39 8.17 -15.77 -3.07
CA TRP A 39 9.02 -16.90 -2.70
C TRP A 39 9.85 -16.55 -1.47
N GLU A 40 9.97 -17.48 -0.53
CA GLU A 40 10.92 -17.39 0.56
C GLU A 40 12.35 -17.67 0.05
N SER A 41 13.37 -17.27 0.84
CA SER A 41 14.77 -17.47 0.47
C SER A 41 15.19 -18.93 0.25
N ASN A 42 14.45 -19.86 0.84
CA ASN A 42 14.63 -21.31 0.68
C ASN A 42 13.90 -21.90 -0.53
N GLY A 43 13.28 -21.06 -1.39
CA GLY A 43 12.52 -21.49 -2.56
C GLY A 43 11.12 -22.02 -2.25
N VAL A 44 10.65 -21.89 -1.01
CA VAL A 44 9.28 -22.27 -0.61
C VAL A 44 8.31 -21.14 -0.96
N LEU A 45 7.07 -21.51 -1.32
CA LEU A 45 6.02 -20.56 -1.61
C LEU A 45 5.58 -19.84 -0.34
N GLY A 46 5.89 -18.55 -0.22
CA GLY A 46 5.55 -17.70 0.91
C GLY A 46 4.20 -16.99 0.78
N GLY A 47 3.71 -16.81 -0.45
CA GLY A 47 2.41 -16.20 -0.70
C GLY A 47 1.97 -16.32 -2.15
N ILE A 48 0.66 -16.25 -2.37
CA ILE A 48 0.04 -16.28 -3.69
C ILE A 48 -1.21 -15.41 -3.72
N CYS A 49 -1.41 -14.68 -4.81
CA CYS A 49 -2.67 -14.06 -5.17
C CYS A 49 -2.98 -14.37 -6.62
N ILE A 50 -3.97 -15.22 -6.88
CA ILE A 50 -4.48 -15.50 -8.23
C ILE A 50 -5.41 -14.36 -8.62
N TYR A 51 -5.31 -13.88 -9.85
CA TYR A 51 -6.15 -12.81 -10.34
C TYR A 51 -6.59 -13.03 -11.79
N ALA A 52 -7.69 -12.39 -12.14
CA ALA A 52 -8.18 -12.35 -13.50
C ALA A 52 -8.94 -11.06 -13.77
N GLN A 53 -8.88 -10.57 -14.99
CA GLN A 53 -9.84 -9.61 -15.48
C GLN A 53 -11.13 -10.35 -15.85
N GLN A 54 -12.26 -9.86 -15.34
CA GLN A 54 -13.61 -10.35 -15.64
C GLN A 54 -14.40 -9.24 -16.31
N HIS A 55 -15.40 -9.59 -17.08
CA HIS A 55 -16.30 -8.64 -17.73
C HIS A 55 -17.74 -9.00 -17.37
N ASP A 56 -18.54 -7.98 -17.04
CA ASP A 56 -19.97 -8.11 -16.78
C ASP A 56 -20.28 -9.22 -15.77
N GLU A 57 -19.63 -9.13 -14.60
CA GLU A 57 -19.63 -10.17 -13.55
C GLU A 57 -20.73 -9.90 -12.52
N ARG A 58 -21.63 -10.87 -12.33
CA ARG A 58 -22.58 -10.86 -11.19
C ARG A 58 -21.82 -11.28 -9.93
N ILE A 59 -21.57 -10.30 -9.06
CA ILE A 59 -20.76 -10.54 -7.84
C ILE A 59 -21.62 -10.86 -6.61
N THR A 60 -22.90 -10.41 -6.59
CA THR A 60 -23.91 -10.79 -5.61
C THR A 60 -25.25 -10.98 -6.31
N ASP A 61 -26.29 -11.43 -5.60
CA ASP A 61 -27.65 -11.51 -6.19
C ASP A 61 -28.17 -10.15 -6.66
N GLU A 62 -27.74 -9.06 -6.03
CA GLU A 62 -28.19 -7.69 -6.30
C GLU A 62 -27.22 -6.88 -7.19
N ILE A 63 -25.92 -7.25 -7.24
CA ILE A 63 -24.90 -6.45 -7.89
C ILE A 63 -24.33 -7.16 -9.12
N MET A 64 -24.52 -6.53 -10.26
CA MET A 64 -23.85 -6.81 -11.53
C MET A 64 -22.81 -5.73 -11.78
N LEU A 65 -21.55 -6.11 -11.90
CA LEU A 65 -20.49 -5.18 -12.36
C LEU A 65 -20.52 -5.13 -13.88
N GLU A 66 -20.78 -3.96 -14.42
CA GLU A 66 -20.68 -3.70 -15.85
C GLU A 66 -19.24 -3.42 -16.24
N GLY A 67 -18.83 -3.92 -17.42
CA GLY A 67 -17.47 -3.72 -17.94
C GLY A 67 -16.38 -4.52 -17.22
N PRO A 68 -15.12 -4.12 -17.43
CA PRO A 68 -13.99 -4.88 -16.91
C PRO A 68 -13.73 -4.60 -15.42
N ALA A 69 -13.53 -5.68 -14.65
CA ALA A 69 -13.18 -5.64 -13.22
C ALA A 69 -12.02 -6.60 -12.92
N LEU A 70 -11.25 -6.31 -11.89
CA LEU A 70 -10.21 -7.19 -11.39
C LEU A 70 -10.77 -8.10 -10.29
N LYS A 71 -10.84 -9.38 -10.58
CA LYS A 71 -11.16 -10.43 -9.59
C LYS A 71 -9.88 -10.91 -8.93
N LEU A 72 -9.81 -10.80 -7.61
CA LEU A 72 -8.79 -11.46 -6.80
C LEU A 72 -9.38 -12.80 -6.32
N ALA A 73 -8.71 -13.89 -6.64
CA ALA A 73 -9.10 -15.22 -6.19
C ALA A 73 -8.15 -15.67 -5.06
N THR A 74 -7.68 -16.88 -5.00
CA THR A 74 -6.81 -17.38 -3.93
C THR A 74 -5.79 -16.34 -3.42
N PHE A 75 -6.14 -15.62 -2.36
CA PHE A 75 -5.27 -14.65 -1.71
C PHE A 75 -4.75 -15.25 -0.40
N LYS A 76 -3.53 -15.76 -0.42
CA LYS A 76 -2.97 -16.49 0.72
C LYS A 76 -1.54 -16.09 1.01
N VAL A 77 -1.25 -15.87 2.29
CA VAL A 77 0.10 -15.68 2.83
C VAL A 77 0.42 -16.84 3.77
N GLY A 78 1.55 -17.50 3.54
CA GLY A 78 2.05 -18.60 4.35
C GLY A 78 2.43 -18.15 5.76
N GLU A 79 2.42 -19.08 6.72
CA GLU A 79 2.69 -18.78 8.12
C GLU A 79 4.08 -18.14 8.35
N ASN A 80 5.10 -18.67 7.71
CA ASN A 80 6.48 -18.16 7.80
C ASN A 80 6.66 -16.77 7.15
N SER A 81 5.69 -16.35 6.34
CA SER A 81 5.66 -15.03 5.68
C SER A 81 4.73 -14.03 6.37
N ARG A 82 4.06 -14.43 7.44
CA ARG A 82 3.22 -13.52 8.25
C ARG A 82 4.08 -12.41 8.88
N GLY A 83 3.53 -11.19 8.90
CA GLY A 83 4.23 -10.00 9.39
C GLY A 83 5.22 -9.38 8.40
N LYS A 84 5.56 -10.04 7.29
CA LYS A 84 6.41 -9.49 6.21
C LYS A 84 5.65 -8.59 5.22
N LYS A 85 4.40 -8.24 5.52
CA LYS A 85 3.53 -7.36 4.69
C LYS A 85 3.26 -7.87 3.27
N ILE A 86 3.34 -9.18 3.05
CA ILE A 86 3.10 -9.79 1.73
C ILE A 86 1.65 -9.54 1.24
N GLY A 87 0.68 -9.48 2.16
CA GLY A 87 -0.69 -9.08 1.80
C GLY A 87 -0.76 -7.67 1.20
N GLU A 88 -0.08 -6.70 1.80
CA GLU A 88 -0.01 -5.33 1.27
C GLU A 88 0.75 -5.28 -0.07
N LEU A 89 1.79 -6.11 -0.26
CA LEU A 89 2.50 -6.24 -1.53
C LEU A 89 1.56 -6.71 -2.66
N PHE A 90 0.72 -7.70 -2.40
CA PHE A 90 -0.27 -8.16 -3.38
C PHE A 90 -1.34 -7.10 -3.66
N LEU A 91 -1.79 -6.35 -2.65
CA LEU A 91 -2.69 -5.22 -2.87
C LEU A 91 -2.03 -4.12 -3.72
N LYS A 92 -0.76 -3.81 -3.47
CA LYS A 92 0.02 -2.87 -4.29
C LYS A 92 0.06 -3.32 -5.74
N ALA A 93 0.34 -4.61 -5.99
CA ALA A 93 0.31 -5.18 -7.33
C ALA A 93 -1.08 -5.10 -7.96
N ALA A 94 -2.15 -5.37 -7.20
CA ALA A 94 -3.53 -5.28 -7.67
C ALA A 94 -3.91 -3.85 -8.07
N PHE A 95 -3.57 -2.85 -7.24
CA PHE A 95 -3.83 -1.45 -7.55
C PHE A 95 -3.05 -0.98 -8.79
N LEU A 96 -1.76 -1.32 -8.89
CA LEU A 96 -0.96 -0.99 -10.07
C LEU A 96 -1.51 -1.65 -11.34
N TYR A 97 -1.93 -2.91 -11.24
CA TYR A 97 -2.54 -3.62 -12.37
C TYR A 97 -3.86 -2.97 -12.79
N ALA A 98 -4.74 -2.65 -11.84
CA ALA A 98 -6.02 -2.00 -12.10
C ALA A 98 -5.82 -0.62 -12.73
N THR A 99 -4.90 0.20 -12.20
CA THR A 99 -4.57 1.52 -12.77
C THR A 99 -4.07 1.39 -14.21
N LYS A 100 -3.09 0.49 -14.45
CA LYS A 100 -2.51 0.29 -15.79
C LYS A 100 -3.53 -0.17 -16.81
N ASN A 101 -4.47 -1.01 -16.41
CA ASN A 101 -5.50 -1.59 -17.29
C ASN A 101 -6.84 -0.83 -17.25
N ARG A 102 -6.90 0.30 -16.52
CA ARG A 102 -8.09 1.17 -16.36
C ARG A 102 -9.31 0.41 -15.85
N LEU A 103 -9.11 -0.49 -14.87
CA LEU A 103 -10.16 -1.30 -14.26
C LEU A 103 -10.77 -0.53 -13.08
N GLU A 104 -12.05 -0.21 -13.15
CA GLU A 104 -12.74 0.64 -12.17
C GLU A 104 -13.21 -0.10 -10.92
N ASN A 105 -13.16 -1.42 -10.94
CA ASN A 105 -13.59 -2.25 -9.83
C ASN A 105 -12.58 -3.34 -9.54
N ILE A 106 -12.32 -3.58 -8.24
CA ILE A 106 -11.51 -4.69 -7.74
C ILE A 106 -12.38 -5.44 -6.73
N PHE A 107 -12.56 -6.74 -6.89
CA PHE A 107 -13.36 -7.51 -5.96
C PHE A 107 -12.74 -8.86 -5.59
N ILE A 108 -13.15 -9.36 -4.44
CA ILE A 108 -12.76 -10.66 -3.89
C ILE A 108 -13.94 -11.25 -3.13
N HIS A 109 -14.06 -12.56 -3.14
CA HIS A 109 -15.00 -13.27 -2.28
C HIS A 109 -14.30 -14.37 -1.49
N GLY A 110 -14.84 -14.72 -0.34
CA GLY A 110 -14.35 -15.76 0.52
C GLY A 110 -15.01 -15.78 1.89
N ASP A 111 -14.72 -16.83 2.65
CA ASP A 111 -15.20 -16.99 4.01
C ASP A 111 -14.53 -15.98 4.95
N SER A 112 -15.29 -14.91 5.29
CA SER A 112 -14.77 -13.78 6.10
C SER A 112 -14.50 -14.19 7.55
N ASP A 113 -15.22 -15.15 8.09
CA ASP A 113 -15.02 -15.60 9.47
C ASP A 113 -13.72 -16.40 9.60
N ARG A 114 -13.43 -17.22 8.59
CA ARG A 114 -12.19 -18.00 8.52
C ARG A 114 -10.97 -17.14 8.19
N HIS A 115 -11.12 -16.08 7.43
CA HIS A 115 -10.05 -15.23 6.90
C HIS A 115 -10.15 -13.77 7.37
N HIS A 116 -10.65 -13.53 8.60
CA HIS A 116 -10.93 -12.19 9.13
C HIS A 116 -9.74 -11.21 8.97
N PHE A 117 -8.49 -11.62 9.22
CA PHE A 117 -7.32 -10.75 9.04
C PHE A 117 -7.13 -10.25 7.60
N LEU A 118 -7.48 -11.08 6.60
CA LEU A 118 -7.45 -10.65 5.21
C LEU A 118 -8.49 -9.58 4.97
N PHE A 119 -9.72 -9.81 5.43
CA PHE A 119 -10.84 -8.91 5.18
C PHE A 119 -10.72 -7.60 5.96
N GLU A 120 -10.23 -7.62 7.22
CA GLU A 120 -9.85 -6.41 7.96
C GLU A 120 -8.79 -5.59 7.21
N MET A 121 -7.76 -6.24 6.64
CA MET A 121 -6.76 -5.56 5.83
C MET A 121 -7.41 -4.95 4.57
N LEU A 122 -8.27 -5.68 3.87
CA LEU A 122 -8.97 -5.16 2.69
C LEU A 122 -9.84 -3.94 3.02
N GLU A 123 -10.57 -3.97 4.14
CA GLU A 123 -11.36 -2.84 4.64
C GLU A 123 -10.49 -1.62 4.97
N ASP A 124 -9.31 -1.82 5.56
CA ASP A 124 -8.33 -0.75 5.81
C ASP A 124 -7.89 -0.08 4.50
N PHE A 125 -7.88 -0.81 3.38
CA PHE A 125 -7.59 -0.29 2.04
C PHE A 125 -8.84 0.07 1.21
N GLY A 126 -9.99 0.23 1.86
CA GLY A 126 -11.21 0.80 1.28
C GLY A 126 -12.10 -0.18 0.53
N PHE A 127 -11.87 -1.48 0.67
CA PHE A 127 -12.87 -2.46 0.26
C PHE A 127 -14.07 -2.39 1.20
N LYS A 128 -15.27 -2.62 0.65
CA LYS A 128 -16.51 -2.69 1.41
C LYS A 128 -17.16 -4.03 1.17
N ARG A 129 -17.67 -4.66 2.23
CA ARG A 129 -18.54 -5.82 2.10
C ARG A 129 -19.84 -5.40 1.42
N VAL A 130 -20.23 -6.09 0.34
CA VAL A 130 -21.37 -5.74 -0.49
C VAL A 130 -22.43 -6.84 -0.57
N GLY A 131 -22.19 -8.00 0.03
CA GLY A 131 -23.12 -9.13 0.05
C GLY A 131 -22.38 -10.45 0.11
N PHE A 132 -22.98 -11.48 -0.46
CA PHE A 132 -22.44 -12.82 -0.57
C PHE A 132 -22.38 -13.28 -2.01
N ASP A 133 -21.42 -14.15 -2.32
CA ASP A 133 -21.29 -14.81 -3.62
C ASP A 133 -22.49 -15.72 -3.85
N PRO A 134 -23.21 -15.57 -5.00
CA PRO A 134 -24.45 -16.32 -5.26
C PRO A 134 -24.26 -17.85 -5.21
N GLY A 135 -23.07 -18.33 -5.62
CA GLY A 135 -22.72 -19.76 -5.63
C GLY A 135 -22.32 -20.35 -4.27
N SER A 136 -22.13 -19.51 -3.25
CA SER A 136 -21.57 -19.94 -1.95
C SER A 136 -22.60 -20.33 -0.90
N GLN A 137 -23.89 -20.19 -1.19
CA GLN A 137 -24.98 -20.41 -0.22
C GLN A 137 -24.84 -19.56 1.07
N GLY A 138 -24.37 -18.31 0.92
CA GLY A 138 -24.18 -17.37 2.03
C GLY A 138 -22.90 -17.54 2.83
N ARG A 139 -21.96 -18.43 2.40
CA ARG A 139 -20.69 -18.63 3.08
C ARG A 139 -19.64 -17.57 2.71
N ASP A 140 -19.46 -17.30 1.43
CA ASP A 140 -18.39 -16.43 0.94
C ASP A 140 -18.88 -14.99 0.81
N ALA A 141 -18.44 -14.10 1.70
CA ALA A 141 -18.71 -12.68 1.62
C ALA A 141 -17.96 -12.03 0.46
N VAL A 142 -18.62 -11.09 -0.23
CA VAL A 142 -18.03 -10.33 -1.35
C VAL A 142 -17.60 -8.97 -0.87
N TYR A 143 -16.35 -8.63 -1.15
CA TYR A 143 -15.74 -7.34 -0.88
C TYR A 143 -15.39 -6.65 -2.19
N LEU A 144 -15.86 -5.43 -2.34
CA LEU A 144 -15.70 -4.60 -3.54
C LEU A 144 -14.95 -3.31 -3.19
N LYS A 145 -13.96 -2.95 -4.00
CA LYS A 145 -13.32 -1.64 -3.99
C LYS A 145 -13.53 -0.95 -5.32
N ARG A 146 -14.05 0.28 -5.28
CA ARG A 146 -14.02 1.18 -6.42
C ARG A 146 -12.58 1.66 -6.66
N HIS A 147 -12.15 1.61 -7.91
CA HIS A 147 -10.82 2.06 -8.35
C HIS A 147 -10.98 2.96 -9.59
N PRO A 148 -11.59 4.15 -9.43
CA PRO A 148 -11.99 4.98 -10.54
C PRO A 148 -10.78 5.44 -11.36
N VAL A 149 -10.94 5.50 -12.68
CA VAL A 149 -9.90 5.98 -13.60
C VAL A 149 -9.64 7.47 -13.40
N ASN A 150 -10.71 8.24 -13.16
CA ASN A 150 -10.63 9.68 -12.88
C ASN A 150 -10.97 9.95 -11.41
N PRO A 151 -10.37 10.98 -10.77
CA PRO A 151 -10.68 11.32 -9.38
C PRO A 151 -12.16 11.68 -9.21
N PRO A 152 -12.90 10.99 -8.33
CA PRO A 152 -14.30 11.28 -8.05
C PRO A 152 -14.49 12.66 -7.42
N GLN A 153 -15.61 13.32 -7.76
CA GLN A 153 -16.02 14.60 -7.14
C GLN A 153 -16.88 14.33 -5.88
N GLU A 154 -16.26 13.69 -4.88
CA GLU A 154 -16.95 13.37 -3.63
C GLU A 154 -16.34 14.16 -2.46
N GLU A 155 -17.20 14.76 -1.63
CA GLU A 155 -16.79 15.50 -0.43
C GLU A 155 -16.59 14.53 0.74
N LEU A 156 -15.39 13.96 0.82
CA LEU A 156 -14.95 13.12 1.94
C LEU A 156 -13.77 13.79 2.65
N PRO A 157 -13.56 13.49 3.96
CA PRO A 157 -12.30 13.82 4.62
C PRO A 157 -11.11 13.31 3.80
N SER A 158 -10.01 14.08 3.74
CA SER A 158 -8.90 13.82 2.82
C SER A 158 -8.32 12.40 2.95
N PHE A 159 -8.20 11.87 4.19
CA PHE A 159 -7.71 10.52 4.40
C PHE A 159 -8.72 9.45 3.94
N ASP A 160 -10.02 9.64 4.20
CA ASP A 160 -11.07 8.72 3.74
C ASP A 160 -11.16 8.72 2.21
N TYR A 161 -11.02 9.87 1.58
CA TYR A 161 -10.96 9.98 0.11
C TYR A 161 -9.82 9.11 -0.46
N LEU A 162 -8.60 9.24 0.07
CA LEU A 162 -7.49 8.36 -0.32
C LEU A 162 -7.80 6.89 -0.07
N ARG A 163 -8.35 6.55 1.11
CA ARG A 163 -8.67 5.17 1.49
C ARG A 163 -9.61 4.52 0.51
N PHE A 164 -10.67 5.23 0.10
CA PHE A 164 -11.68 4.69 -0.82
C PHE A 164 -11.25 4.75 -2.28
N TYR A 165 -10.49 5.75 -2.69
CA TYR A 165 -10.18 6.02 -4.09
C TYR A 165 -8.69 5.96 -4.44
N PHE A 166 -7.87 5.32 -3.60
CA PHE A 166 -6.44 5.11 -3.91
C PHE A 166 -6.26 4.61 -5.36
N PRO A 167 -5.35 5.21 -6.18
CA PRO A 167 -4.29 6.15 -5.79
C PRO A 167 -4.69 7.64 -5.79
N HIS A 168 -5.94 7.98 -6.04
CA HIS A 168 -6.39 9.37 -6.00
C HIS A 168 -6.39 9.93 -4.58
N PHE A 169 -5.99 11.17 -4.42
CA PHE A 169 -5.96 11.89 -3.15
C PHE A 169 -6.39 13.34 -3.33
N ARG A 170 -6.92 13.93 -2.27
CA ARG A 170 -7.27 15.36 -2.26
C ARG A 170 -6.03 16.19 -2.08
N HIS A 171 -5.92 17.31 -2.83
CA HIS A 171 -4.80 18.22 -2.71
C HIS A 171 -5.23 19.70 -2.76
N ASP A 172 -6.53 19.96 -2.57
CA ASP A 172 -7.08 21.32 -2.51
C ASP A 172 -6.42 22.18 -1.42
N GLU A 173 -6.81 23.47 -1.32
CA GLU A 173 -6.21 24.44 -0.41
C GLU A 173 -6.37 24.07 1.09
N ASN A 174 -7.41 23.29 1.44
CA ASN A 174 -7.68 22.88 2.81
C ASN A 174 -6.79 21.72 3.30
N VAL A 175 -6.12 21.02 2.37
CA VAL A 175 -5.16 19.97 2.69
C VAL A 175 -3.78 20.59 2.88
N GLU A 176 -3.13 20.36 4.02
CA GLU A 176 -1.79 20.88 4.29
C GLU A 176 -0.71 20.03 3.58
N LYS A 177 0.41 20.67 3.23
CA LYS A 177 1.51 20.06 2.49
C LYS A 177 2.83 20.29 3.19
N PHE A 178 3.61 19.21 3.32
CA PHE A 178 4.89 19.22 4.04
C PHE A 178 5.99 18.54 3.25
N ILE A 179 7.19 19.08 3.28
CA ILE A 179 8.40 18.42 2.82
C ILE A 179 9.05 17.75 4.02
N VAL A 180 9.36 16.45 3.88
CA VAL A 180 9.93 15.60 4.92
C VAL A 180 11.33 15.16 4.48
N PRO A 181 12.42 15.67 5.09
CA PRO A 181 13.77 15.23 4.76
C PRO A 181 14.02 13.81 5.26
N ILE A 182 14.60 12.98 4.40
CA ILE A 182 14.97 11.60 4.71
C ILE A 182 16.42 11.33 4.27
N LYS A 183 17.22 10.70 5.14
CA LYS A 183 18.59 10.31 4.82
C LYS A 183 18.62 9.19 3.78
N PRO A 184 19.64 9.15 2.88
CA PRO A 184 19.72 8.17 1.80
C PRO A 184 19.57 6.72 2.26
N GLY A 185 20.26 6.31 3.31
CA GLY A 185 20.17 4.93 3.83
C GLY A 185 18.77 4.55 4.28
N TYR A 186 18.05 5.44 4.94
CA TYR A 186 16.65 5.20 5.35
C TYR A 186 15.69 5.27 4.15
N HIS A 187 15.95 6.16 3.19
CA HIS A 187 15.18 6.24 1.95
C HIS A 187 15.23 4.92 1.18
N GLN A 188 16.42 4.34 1.02
CA GLN A 188 16.62 3.07 0.31
C GLN A 188 15.85 1.90 0.94
N ILE A 189 15.76 1.86 2.27
CA ILE A 189 15.02 0.81 2.98
C ILE A 189 13.51 1.06 2.92
N LEU A 190 13.09 2.33 3.05
CA LEU A 190 11.67 2.71 3.08
C LEU A 190 11.01 2.58 1.70
N PHE A 191 11.71 3.01 0.64
CA PHE A 191 11.23 3.08 -0.72
C PHE A 191 12.02 2.11 -1.62
N ILE A 192 11.90 0.82 -1.35
CA ILE A 192 12.66 -0.23 -2.04
C ILE A 192 12.35 -0.32 -3.55
N ASP A 193 11.18 0.12 -3.96
CA ASP A 193 10.71 0.17 -5.34
C ASP A 193 10.96 1.53 -6.03
N TYR A 194 11.72 2.42 -5.38
CA TYR A 194 12.12 3.68 -6.00
C TYR A 194 12.99 3.44 -7.25
N PRO A 195 12.74 4.13 -8.39
CA PRO A 195 13.45 3.93 -9.65
C PRO A 195 14.97 4.00 -9.50
N GLY A 196 15.69 3.13 -10.21
CA GLY A 196 17.16 3.04 -10.14
C GLY A 196 17.70 2.10 -9.04
N GLN A 197 16.87 1.57 -8.18
CA GLN A 197 17.24 0.47 -7.28
C GLN A 197 16.95 -0.86 -7.97
N GLN A 198 18.00 -1.66 -8.21
CA GLN A 198 17.86 -2.99 -8.84
C GLN A 198 17.26 -4.01 -7.85
N MET A 199 16.00 -3.89 -7.52
CA MET A 199 15.34 -4.90 -6.70
C MET A 199 14.01 -5.31 -7.34
N ASN A 200 13.86 -6.62 -7.53
CA ASN A 200 12.58 -7.20 -7.91
C ASN A 200 11.61 -7.08 -6.72
N ILE A 201 10.53 -6.36 -6.88
CA ILE A 201 9.52 -6.10 -5.83
C ILE A 201 9.08 -7.41 -5.15
N PHE A 202 8.95 -8.50 -5.90
CA PHE A 202 8.51 -9.80 -5.38
C PHE A 202 9.63 -10.66 -4.74
N SER A 203 10.89 -10.25 -4.84
CA SER A 203 12.04 -10.91 -4.20
C SER A 203 12.49 -10.22 -2.92
N SER A 204 11.95 -9.04 -2.61
CA SER A 204 12.29 -8.30 -1.41
C SER A 204 11.80 -9.01 -0.14
N GLN A 205 12.71 -9.25 0.80
CA GLN A 205 12.39 -9.78 2.12
C GLN A 205 12.12 -8.66 3.15
N SER A 206 12.20 -7.40 2.74
CA SER A 206 11.95 -6.26 3.61
C SER A 206 10.46 -6.08 3.84
N SER A 207 10.01 -6.24 5.08
CA SER A 207 8.61 -5.98 5.46
C SER A 207 8.20 -4.53 5.22
N VAL A 208 9.15 -3.59 5.29
CA VAL A 208 8.90 -2.16 5.06
C VAL A 208 8.65 -1.90 3.58
N GLY A 209 9.50 -2.41 2.69
CA GLY A 209 9.36 -2.22 1.25
C GLY A 209 8.12 -2.87 0.63
N ASN A 210 7.58 -3.91 1.27
CA ASN A 210 6.34 -4.57 0.86
C ASN A 210 5.08 -3.76 1.22
N ALA A 211 5.19 -2.81 2.16
CA ALA A 211 4.04 -2.11 2.70
C ALA A 211 3.60 -0.93 1.80
N ILE A 212 2.30 -0.67 1.76
CA ILE A 212 1.73 0.59 1.29
C ILE A 212 1.72 1.61 2.43
N LYS A 213 1.39 1.15 3.63
CA LYS A 213 1.37 1.91 4.87
C LYS A 213 2.74 1.82 5.54
N MET A 214 3.40 2.95 5.69
CA MET A 214 4.77 3.08 6.18
C MET A 214 4.85 3.95 7.42
N ALA A 215 5.97 3.92 8.14
CA ALA A 215 6.20 4.74 9.32
C ALA A 215 7.50 5.54 9.20
N TYR A 216 7.43 6.82 9.56
CA TYR A 216 8.56 7.74 9.67
C TYR A 216 8.66 8.28 11.08
N LEU A 217 9.86 8.23 11.67
CA LEU A 217 10.14 8.71 13.03
C LEU A 217 11.08 9.91 12.98
N CYS A 218 10.81 10.94 13.79
CA CYS A 218 11.68 12.11 13.89
C CYS A 218 11.47 12.90 15.18
N HIS A 219 12.32 13.90 15.43
CA HIS A 219 12.20 14.89 16.48
C HIS A 219 11.80 16.27 15.96
N ALA A 220 11.05 16.32 14.84
CA ALA A 220 10.64 17.59 14.27
C ALA A 220 9.77 18.42 15.26
N PRO A 221 9.94 19.75 15.29
CA PRO A 221 9.14 20.62 16.17
C PRO A 221 7.69 20.75 15.70
N THR A 222 7.40 20.43 14.42
CA THR A 222 6.08 20.51 13.80
C THR A 222 5.08 19.64 14.54
N LYS A 223 3.93 20.23 14.96
CA LYS A 223 2.87 19.55 15.74
C LYS A 223 1.52 19.48 15.01
N LYS A 224 1.37 20.19 13.90
CA LYS A 224 0.07 20.46 13.24
C LYS A 224 -0.17 19.61 11.99
N ILE A 225 0.43 18.42 11.91
CA ILE A 225 0.18 17.48 10.83
C ILE A 225 -1.06 16.65 11.19
N ARG A 226 -1.95 16.44 10.23
CA ARG A 226 -3.25 15.77 10.42
C ARG A 226 -3.40 14.60 9.44
N PRO A 227 -4.28 13.63 9.73
CA PRO A 227 -4.67 12.63 8.75
C PRO A 227 -5.17 13.29 7.46
N GLY A 228 -4.68 12.81 6.32
CA GLY A 228 -5.00 13.34 5.01
C GLY A 228 -4.06 14.43 4.48
N ASP A 229 -3.17 14.98 5.32
CA ASP A 229 -2.14 15.91 4.86
C ASP A 229 -1.13 15.22 3.92
N ILE A 230 -0.56 16.00 3.01
CA ILE A 230 0.39 15.52 2.02
C ILE A 230 1.81 15.66 2.52
N VAL A 231 2.61 14.62 2.34
CA VAL A 231 4.05 14.61 2.61
C VAL A 231 4.84 14.32 1.35
N LEU A 232 5.82 15.18 1.08
CA LEU A 232 6.78 15.07 -0.01
C LEU A 232 8.12 14.67 0.58
N PHE A 233 8.58 13.46 0.27
CA PHE A 233 9.86 12.98 0.79
C PHE A 233 11.03 13.54 0.00
N TYR A 234 11.86 14.31 0.70
CA TYR A 234 13.09 14.91 0.17
C TYR A 234 14.28 14.05 0.60
N ARG A 235 14.90 13.35 -0.34
CA ARG A 235 16.11 12.57 -0.11
C ARG A 235 17.29 13.53 0.04
N SER A 236 17.75 13.68 1.29
CA SER A 236 18.87 14.56 1.62
C SER A 236 20.22 13.90 1.29
N GLY A 237 21.27 14.70 1.20
CA GLY A 237 22.64 14.22 1.01
C GLY A 237 23.00 13.96 -0.44
N ASP A 238 22.77 12.76 -0.94
CA ASP A 238 23.25 12.34 -2.28
C ASP A 238 22.40 12.89 -3.44
N GLU A 239 21.08 12.76 -3.38
CA GLU A 239 20.18 13.12 -4.49
C GLU A 239 19.67 14.55 -4.37
N GLN A 240 19.50 15.04 -3.15
CA GLN A 240 19.00 16.39 -2.82
C GLN A 240 17.73 16.76 -3.61
N ALA A 241 16.75 15.87 -3.61
CA ALA A 241 15.56 16.00 -4.44
C ALA A 241 14.29 15.48 -3.72
N ILE A 242 13.12 16.02 -4.11
CA ILE A 242 11.84 15.40 -3.78
C ILE A 242 11.67 14.18 -4.70
N THR A 243 11.36 13.04 -4.10
CA THR A 243 11.32 11.73 -4.77
C THR A 243 9.97 11.06 -4.74
N SER A 244 9.15 11.33 -3.71
CA SER A 244 7.96 10.52 -3.42
C SER A 244 6.88 11.33 -2.73
N ILE A 245 5.62 10.95 -2.98
CA ILE A 245 4.42 11.55 -2.38
C ILE A 245 3.74 10.51 -1.48
N GLY A 246 3.45 10.90 -0.26
CA GLY A 246 2.65 10.12 0.69
C GLY A 246 1.53 10.95 1.31
N ILE A 247 0.54 10.27 1.86
CA ILE A 247 -0.57 10.88 2.61
C ILE A 247 -0.54 10.39 4.04
N VAL A 248 -0.57 11.32 4.97
CA VAL A 248 -0.53 11.04 6.40
C VAL A 248 -1.78 10.28 6.85
N GLU A 249 -1.59 9.18 7.55
CA GLU A 249 -2.65 8.44 8.22
C GLU A 249 -2.79 8.85 9.69
N SER A 250 -1.66 9.01 10.37
CA SER A 250 -1.62 9.53 11.74
C SER A 250 -0.30 10.22 12.04
N TYR A 251 -0.34 11.17 12.97
CA TYR A 251 0.84 11.87 13.46
C TYR A 251 0.70 12.12 14.94
N GLU A 252 1.58 11.54 15.73
CA GLU A 252 1.51 11.60 17.19
C GLU A 252 2.89 11.72 17.82
N THR A 253 2.92 11.98 19.12
CA THR A 253 4.16 12.06 19.89
C THR A 253 4.17 10.97 20.93
N LEU A 254 5.20 10.14 20.91
CA LEU A 254 5.42 9.07 21.86
C LEU A 254 6.80 9.22 22.52
N SER A 255 6.91 8.81 23.78
CA SER A 255 8.15 8.89 24.58
C SER A 255 8.55 7.55 25.19
N VAL A 256 7.82 6.49 24.88
CA VAL A 256 8.07 5.13 25.35
C VAL A 256 8.38 4.24 24.15
N ALA A 257 9.52 3.55 24.19
CA ALA A 257 9.98 2.75 23.04
C ALA A 257 9.00 1.64 22.66
N GLU A 258 8.39 0.98 23.65
CA GLU A 258 7.40 -0.09 23.46
C GLU A 258 6.14 0.42 22.77
N ASP A 259 5.68 1.63 23.09
CA ASP A 259 4.54 2.27 22.45
C ASP A 259 4.86 2.60 20.97
N ILE A 260 6.07 3.12 20.71
CA ILE A 260 6.54 3.38 19.35
C ILE A 260 6.55 2.08 18.56
N VAL A 261 7.15 0.99 19.09
CA VAL A 261 7.20 -0.32 18.42
C VAL A 261 5.80 -0.87 18.15
N SER A 262 4.91 -0.80 19.13
CA SER A 262 3.51 -1.21 18.99
C SER A 262 2.81 -0.44 17.86
N ARG A 263 3.08 0.87 17.76
CA ARG A 263 2.46 1.74 16.76
C ARG A 263 2.98 1.47 15.35
N VAL A 264 4.28 1.32 15.17
CA VAL A 264 4.89 1.16 13.83
C VAL A 264 4.78 -0.27 13.27
N LYS A 265 4.64 -1.30 14.11
CA LYS A 265 4.37 -2.70 13.71
C LYS A 265 5.19 -3.19 12.49
N ARG A 266 6.51 -3.10 12.53
CA ARG A 266 7.42 -3.46 11.42
C ARG A 266 7.21 -2.64 10.13
N ARG A 267 6.80 -1.37 10.25
CA ARG A 267 6.62 -0.44 9.13
C ARG A 267 7.70 0.63 9.08
N THR A 268 8.65 0.58 10.00
CA THR A 268 9.74 1.54 10.14
C THR A 268 11.07 0.97 9.70
N VAL A 269 11.96 1.85 9.28
CA VAL A 269 13.35 1.53 8.92
C VAL A 269 14.27 1.44 10.13
N TYR A 270 13.82 1.91 11.31
CA TYR A 270 14.63 1.96 12.52
C TYR A 270 14.65 0.62 13.24
N SER A 271 15.85 0.22 13.68
CA SER A 271 16.07 -0.94 14.56
C SER A 271 15.59 -0.66 15.98
N MET A 272 15.43 -1.72 16.79
CA MET A 272 15.06 -1.59 18.21
C MET A 272 16.01 -0.69 19.02
N PRO A 273 17.35 -0.81 18.89
CA PRO A 273 18.28 0.10 19.56
C PRO A 273 18.08 1.57 19.17
N GLU A 274 17.86 1.85 17.88
CA GLU A 274 17.59 3.21 17.40
C GLU A 274 16.28 3.76 17.94
N ILE A 275 15.21 2.95 18.00
CA ILE A 275 13.92 3.36 18.59
C ILE A 275 14.08 3.68 20.07
N LYS A 276 14.84 2.89 20.84
CA LYS A 276 15.14 3.16 22.25
C LYS A 276 15.87 4.49 22.42
N LEU A 277 16.89 4.75 21.61
CA LEU A 277 17.62 6.02 21.62
C LEU A 277 16.73 7.20 21.23
N MET A 278 15.84 7.03 20.24
CA MET A 278 14.90 8.07 19.87
C MET A 278 13.90 8.37 20.98
N ALA A 279 13.44 7.35 21.72
CA ALA A 279 12.47 7.48 22.80
C ALA A 279 13.02 8.22 24.04
N GLU A 280 14.34 8.46 24.15
CA GLU A 280 14.93 9.34 25.20
C GLU A 280 14.42 10.77 25.10
N LYS A 281 13.83 11.14 23.96
CA LYS A 281 13.15 12.42 23.73
C LYS A 281 11.77 12.18 23.12
N PRO A 282 10.80 13.11 23.28
CA PRO A 282 9.51 13.00 22.61
C PRO A 282 9.68 12.82 21.10
N THR A 283 9.34 11.63 20.61
CA THR A 283 9.49 11.21 19.20
C THR A 283 8.18 11.38 18.45
N ARG A 284 8.23 12.03 17.29
CA ARG A 284 7.12 12.10 16.35
C ARG A 284 7.03 10.78 15.59
N VAL A 285 5.86 10.16 15.62
CA VAL A 285 5.54 8.94 14.89
C VAL A 285 4.52 9.31 13.83
N MET A 286 4.93 9.25 12.57
CA MET A 286 4.07 9.48 11.41
C MET A 286 3.78 8.14 10.74
N LEU A 287 2.51 7.74 10.64
CA LEU A 287 2.07 6.72 9.71
C LEU A 287 1.56 7.41 8.45
N PHE A 288 1.95 6.90 7.30
CA PHE A 288 1.54 7.44 6.01
C PHE A 288 1.36 6.32 4.98
N ARG A 289 0.59 6.61 3.92
CA ARG A 289 0.45 5.73 2.76
C ARG A 289 1.24 6.32 1.61
N LEU A 290 2.15 5.53 1.04
CA LEU A 290 2.87 5.91 -0.17
C LEU A 290 1.88 5.90 -1.35
N VAL A 291 1.77 7.03 -2.05
CA VAL A 291 0.92 7.15 -3.25
C VAL A 291 1.72 6.83 -4.50
N LYS A 292 2.84 7.53 -4.70
CA LYS A 292 3.71 7.33 -5.86
C LYS A 292 5.12 7.83 -5.61
N HIS A 293 6.06 7.32 -6.37
CA HIS A 293 7.34 7.98 -6.64
C HIS A 293 7.16 8.96 -7.80
N LEU A 294 7.89 10.06 -7.78
CA LEU A 294 7.91 10.98 -8.93
C LEU A 294 8.61 10.30 -10.11
N SER A 295 8.13 10.51 -11.31
CA SER A 295 8.74 10.01 -12.54
C SER A 295 10.14 10.60 -12.76
N THR A 296 10.29 11.87 -12.37
CA THR A 296 11.56 12.60 -12.33
C THR A 296 11.71 13.25 -10.97
N PRO A 297 12.77 12.92 -10.20
CA PRO A 297 13.06 13.59 -8.94
C PRO A 297 13.22 15.09 -9.12
N LEU A 298 12.69 15.90 -8.19
CA LEU A 298 12.77 17.37 -8.26
C LEU A 298 13.95 17.86 -7.44
N PRO A 299 15.08 18.27 -8.09
CA PRO A 299 16.29 18.66 -7.39
C PRO A 299 16.12 19.97 -6.63
N GLN A 300 16.93 20.17 -5.59
CA GLN A 300 16.92 21.35 -4.73
C GLN A 300 17.00 22.65 -5.52
N GLU A 301 17.87 22.74 -6.51
CA GLU A 301 18.03 23.94 -7.35
C GLU A 301 16.76 24.32 -8.09
N TRP A 302 16.00 23.32 -8.56
CA TRP A 302 14.70 23.56 -9.19
C TRP A 302 13.70 24.07 -8.15
N LEU A 303 13.63 23.43 -6.96
CA LEU A 303 12.72 23.80 -5.88
C LEU A 303 12.98 25.23 -5.38
N GLU A 304 14.23 25.66 -5.31
CA GLU A 304 14.62 27.02 -4.94
C GLU A 304 14.22 28.03 -6.03
N ARG A 305 14.52 27.73 -7.29
CA ARG A 305 14.11 28.60 -8.42
C ARG A 305 12.61 28.78 -8.51
N GLN A 306 11.83 27.75 -8.19
CA GLN A 306 10.37 27.82 -8.16
C GLN A 306 9.81 28.41 -6.86
N GLY A 307 10.66 28.79 -5.91
CA GLY A 307 10.23 29.33 -4.62
C GLY A 307 9.48 28.33 -3.73
N VAL A 308 9.67 27.02 -3.97
CA VAL A 308 9.11 25.94 -3.13
C VAL A 308 9.92 25.81 -1.84
N LEU A 309 11.24 25.93 -1.93
CA LEU A 309 12.18 25.92 -0.81
C LEU A 309 13.10 27.15 -0.87
N LYS A 310 13.71 27.48 0.27
CA LYS A 310 14.75 28.51 0.40
C LYS A 310 16.15 27.92 0.62
N GLY A 311 16.28 26.61 0.61
CA GLY A 311 17.48 25.83 0.89
C GLY A 311 17.11 24.40 1.27
N ALA A 312 18.12 23.55 1.51
CA ALA A 312 17.89 22.17 1.92
C ALA A 312 17.09 22.07 3.22
N PRO A 313 15.96 21.34 3.25
CA PRO A 313 15.13 21.23 4.43
C PRO A 313 15.85 20.44 5.53
N GLN A 314 16.04 21.06 6.70
CA GLN A 314 16.67 20.43 7.87
C GLN A 314 15.66 19.69 8.77
N SER A 315 14.38 19.98 8.59
CA SER A 315 13.26 19.40 9.34
C SER A 315 12.00 19.40 8.49
N ILE A 316 10.92 18.83 9.01
CA ILE A 316 9.62 18.88 8.32
C ILE A 316 9.22 20.34 8.09
N THR A 317 9.04 20.72 6.85
CA THR A 317 8.78 22.09 6.41
C THR A 317 7.44 22.17 5.69
N LYS A 318 6.55 23.04 6.17
CA LYS A 318 5.27 23.32 5.49
C LYS A 318 5.52 24.12 4.21
N ILE A 319 4.82 23.78 3.13
CA ILE A 319 4.79 24.55 1.88
C ILE A 319 3.38 25.04 1.57
N SER A 320 3.27 26.07 0.71
CA SER A 320 1.98 26.58 0.27
C SER A 320 1.32 25.64 -0.74
N HIS A 321 -0.01 25.78 -0.88
CA HIS A 321 -0.74 25.08 -1.94
C HIS A 321 -0.17 25.41 -3.33
N GLN A 322 0.11 26.68 -3.59
CA GLN A 322 0.70 27.11 -4.87
C GLN A 322 2.08 26.47 -5.14
N SER A 323 2.90 26.29 -4.10
CA SER A 323 4.18 25.59 -4.23
C SER A 323 3.97 24.11 -4.58
N PHE A 324 2.97 23.48 -3.99
CA PHE A 324 2.64 22.08 -4.29
C PHE A 324 2.10 21.92 -5.72
N GLU A 325 1.25 22.83 -6.21
CA GLU A 325 0.76 22.83 -7.60
C GLU A 325 1.91 22.91 -8.61
N ARG A 326 2.98 23.68 -8.31
CA ARG A 326 4.19 23.70 -9.15
C ARG A 326 4.88 22.34 -9.19
N VAL A 327 4.94 21.62 -8.06
CA VAL A 327 5.49 20.26 -7.98
C VAL A 327 4.66 19.31 -8.84
N LEU A 328 3.32 19.32 -8.73
CA LEU A 328 2.44 18.47 -9.52
C LEU A 328 2.50 18.78 -11.03
N SER A 329 2.54 20.05 -11.39
CA SER A 329 2.59 20.48 -12.81
C SER A 329 3.87 20.06 -13.51
N HIS A 330 4.96 19.83 -12.78
CA HIS A 330 6.22 19.35 -13.36
C HIS A 330 6.20 17.82 -13.56
N GLU A 331 5.38 17.12 -12.83
CA GLU A 331 5.22 15.67 -12.89
C GLU A 331 4.32 15.20 -14.04
N ASN A 332 3.39 16.05 -14.48
CA ASN A 332 2.45 15.81 -15.59
C ASN A 332 3.04 16.27 -16.92
#